data_90950dfe88eb4fd4e1b84fe164951327
#
_entry.id   90950dfe88eb4fd4e1b84fe164951327
#
_cell.length_a   1.000
_cell.length_b   1.000
_cell.length_c   1.000
_cell.angle_alpha   90.00
_cell.angle_beta   90.00
_cell.angle_gamma   90.00
#
_symmetry.space_group_name_H-M   'P 1'
#
loop_
_entity.id
_entity.type
_entity.pdbx_description
1 polymer ?
#
loop_
_entity_poly.entity_id
_entity_poly.type
_entity_poly.pdbx_seq_one_letter_code
_entity_poly.pdbx_strand_id
1 'polypeptide(L)'
;IQRTDYLMKFYTNVQMIGDQFLVRGYENGEYIQFREKYSPTLFVPSKKKTFYRTLDGEYVEPIKPGTVSDCRDFMKRYSEVDNFKVYGNERYIYQYISDKYPQDEIKFDPSKIRLVTVDIETRSENGFPDVETADQEILLITIQDYNTKEITTWGQGPFKVKQDNVYYIQFNNERDLLNSFMDWWMQNTPDVVTGWNIQLFDIPFIAKRVDRVLGEKLAKRLSPWGLVSQKEVYIKGRRQIFYDIGGITQLDYLDLYKKFT
;
A
#
# COMPACT_ATOMS: atom_id res chain seq x y z
N ILE A 1 3.34 -1.15 41.70
CA ILE A 1 3.98 -1.08 40.41
C ILE A 1 2.86 -1.16 39.37
N GLN A 2 2.35 -0.01 38.93
CA GLN A 2 1.39 0.06 37.82
C GLN A 2 2.11 -0.40 36.58
N ARG A 3 1.71 -1.55 36.00
CA ARG A 3 2.01 -1.88 34.62
C ARG A 3 1.28 -0.81 33.78
N THR A 4 2.03 0.13 33.26
CA THR A 4 1.61 0.91 32.10
C THR A 4 1.49 -0.09 30.96
N ASP A 5 0.27 -0.51 30.66
CA ASP A 5 -0.03 -1.23 29.43
C ASP A 5 0.33 -0.28 28.30
N TYR A 6 1.52 -0.44 27.74
CA TYR A 6 1.91 0.27 26.53
C TYR A 6 0.96 -0.20 25.42
N LEU A 7 0.09 0.69 25.01
CA LEU A 7 -0.76 0.52 23.83
C LEU A 7 0.11 0.07 22.67
N MET A 8 -0.03 -1.21 22.27
CA MET A 8 0.69 -1.72 21.09
C MET A 8 0.02 -1.13 19.86
N LYS A 9 0.64 -0.09 19.30
CA LYS A 9 0.17 0.58 18.10
C LYS A 9 1.26 0.56 17.03
N PHE A 10 0.93 0.08 15.83
CA PHE A 10 1.80 0.16 14.68
C PHE A 10 1.00 0.32 13.39
N TYR A 11 1.63 0.91 12.38
CA TYR A 11 1.04 1.07 11.05
C TYR A 11 1.55 -0.01 10.10
N THR A 12 0.70 -0.42 9.15
CA THR A 12 1.06 -1.28 8.01
C THR A 12 1.13 -0.48 6.71
N ASN A 13 0.37 0.62 6.63
CA ASN A 13 0.42 1.52 5.49
C ASN A 13 0.03 2.95 5.90
N VAL A 14 0.76 3.93 5.39
CA VAL A 14 0.43 5.35 5.49
C VAL A 14 0.54 5.97 4.10
N GLN A 15 -0.55 6.53 3.62
CA GLN A 15 -0.62 7.28 2.37
C GLN A 15 -1.14 8.69 2.62
N MET A 16 -0.84 9.62 1.68
CA MET A 16 -1.36 10.98 1.74
C MET A 16 -2.06 11.33 0.42
N ILE A 17 -3.27 11.88 0.53
CA ILE A 17 -4.02 12.42 -0.59
C ILE A 17 -4.50 13.82 -0.24
N GLY A 18 -4.00 14.81 -0.97
CA GLY A 18 -4.20 16.20 -0.57
C GLY A 18 -3.69 16.44 0.84
N ASP A 19 -4.58 16.88 1.74
CA ASP A 19 -4.27 17.15 3.15
C ASP A 19 -4.65 16.01 4.09
N GLN A 20 -5.12 14.88 3.55
CA GLN A 20 -5.55 13.74 4.35
C GLN A 20 -4.51 12.62 4.37
N PHE A 21 -4.24 12.12 5.55
CA PHE A 21 -3.44 10.93 5.79
C PHE A 21 -4.37 9.74 5.94
N LEU A 22 -4.13 8.70 5.17
CA LEU A 22 -4.86 7.45 5.15
C LEU A 22 -3.99 6.40 5.83
N VAL A 23 -4.46 5.90 6.95
CA VAL A 23 -3.68 5.03 7.83
C VAL A 23 -4.34 3.69 7.99
N ARG A 24 -3.55 2.64 7.83
CA ARG A 24 -3.90 1.26 8.18
C ARG A 24 -2.87 0.72 9.17
N GLY A 25 -3.31 -0.10 10.07
CA GLY A 25 -2.43 -0.68 11.08
C GLY A 25 -3.19 -1.44 12.15
N TYR A 26 -2.57 -1.53 13.31
CA TYR A 26 -3.14 -2.25 14.46
C TYR A 26 -2.95 -1.45 15.75
N GLU A 27 -3.95 -1.49 16.60
CA GLU A 27 -3.93 -0.90 17.93
C GLU A 27 -4.49 -1.91 18.94
N ASN A 28 -3.69 -2.31 19.92
CA ASN A 28 -4.04 -3.36 20.90
C ASN A 28 -4.44 -4.71 20.28
N GLY A 29 -3.86 -5.05 19.14
CA GLY A 29 -4.15 -6.27 18.39
C GLY A 29 -5.37 -6.18 17.49
N GLU A 30 -6.12 -5.08 17.53
CA GLU A 30 -7.26 -4.82 16.66
C GLU A 30 -6.84 -4.04 15.41
N TYR A 31 -7.41 -4.40 14.27
CA TYR A 31 -7.18 -3.70 13.02
C TYR A 31 -7.78 -2.30 13.04
N ILE A 32 -7.01 -1.30 12.61
CA ILE A 32 -7.45 0.09 12.47
C ILE A 32 -7.29 0.58 11.04
N GLN A 33 -8.30 1.33 10.58
CA GLN A 33 -8.29 2.01 9.29
C GLN A 33 -9.02 3.34 9.43
N PHE A 34 -8.31 4.45 9.23
CA PHE A 34 -8.89 5.77 9.37
C PHE A 34 -8.24 6.81 8.47
N ARG A 35 -8.91 7.97 8.36
CA ARG A 35 -8.41 9.16 7.68
C ARG A 35 -8.32 10.28 8.67
N GLU A 36 -7.21 11.01 8.67
CA GLU A 36 -7.07 12.21 9.49
C GLU A 36 -6.35 13.33 8.75
N LYS A 37 -6.60 14.57 9.20
CA LYS A 37 -5.79 15.72 8.80
C LYS A 37 -4.60 15.83 9.74
N TYR A 38 -3.49 16.30 9.23
CA TYR A 38 -2.28 16.52 10.00
C TYR A 38 -1.69 17.88 9.65
N SER A 39 -1.17 18.57 10.67
CA SER A 39 -0.50 19.86 10.53
C SER A 39 1.01 19.64 10.68
N PRO A 40 1.76 19.63 9.57
CA PRO A 40 3.22 19.46 9.62
C PRO A 40 3.90 20.60 10.38
N THR A 41 5.04 20.30 10.97
CA THR A 41 5.91 21.30 11.60
C THR A 41 6.98 21.72 10.60
N LEU A 42 7.09 23.03 10.37
CA LEU A 42 8.21 23.67 9.70
C LEU A 42 9.05 24.43 10.72
N PHE A 43 10.23 24.85 10.33
CA PHE A 43 11.11 25.64 11.18
C PHE A 43 11.55 26.91 10.46
N VAL A 44 11.63 28.00 11.20
CA VAL A 44 12.09 29.30 10.71
C VAL A 44 13.25 29.82 11.56
N PRO A 45 14.12 30.71 11.04
CA PRO A 45 15.23 31.29 11.79
C PRO A 45 14.73 31.96 13.08
N SER A 46 15.40 31.72 14.19
CA SER A 46 15.09 32.35 15.48
C SER A 46 16.24 33.20 15.95
N LYS A 47 15.94 34.44 16.37
CA LYS A 47 16.89 35.33 17.01
C LYS A 47 17.20 34.97 18.46
N LYS A 48 16.38 34.08 19.03
CA LYS A 48 16.54 33.60 20.41
C LYS A 48 17.20 32.23 20.40
N LYS A 49 17.91 31.92 21.47
CA LYS A 49 18.44 30.58 21.72
C LYS A 49 17.27 29.62 21.95
N THR A 50 17.14 28.61 21.08
CA THR A 50 16.10 27.58 21.16
C THR A 50 16.74 26.19 21.33
N PHE A 51 15.92 25.17 21.54
CA PHE A 51 16.36 23.79 21.57
C PHE A 51 16.73 23.28 20.15
N TYR A 52 16.11 23.85 19.11
CA TYR A 52 16.26 23.40 17.73
C TYR A 52 17.37 24.18 17.01
N ARG A 53 18.17 23.46 16.21
CA ARG A 53 19.24 24.02 15.41
C ARG A 53 19.25 23.41 14.02
N THR A 54 19.71 24.16 13.03
CA THR A 54 20.10 23.64 11.72
C THR A 54 21.37 22.78 11.83
N LEU A 55 21.72 22.10 10.77
CA LEU A 55 22.98 21.35 10.68
C LEU A 55 24.21 22.28 10.81
N ASP A 56 24.07 23.56 10.41
CA ASP A 56 25.11 24.59 10.51
C ASP A 56 25.14 25.26 11.89
N GLY A 57 24.25 24.87 12.81
CA GLY A 57 24.23 25.35 14.20
C GLY A 57 23.36 26.57 14.44
N GLU A 58 22.69 27.13 13.43
CA GLU A 58 21.79 28.27 13.57
C GLU A 58 20.53 27.91 14.38
N TYR A 59 20.06 28.85 15.21
CA TYR A 59 18.83 28.61 15.97
C TYR A 59 17.59 28.77 15.09
N VAL A 60 16.69 27.81 15.24
CA VAL A 60 15.38 27.80 14.56
C VAL A 60 14.26 27.55 15.56
N GLU A 61 13.06 28.00 15.23
CA GLU A 61 11.86 27.76 16.02
C GLU A 61 10.78 27.09 15.19
N PRO A 62 10.00 26.17 15.80
CA PRO A 62 8.95 25.43 15.10
C PRO A 62 7.74 26.32 14.84
N ILE A 63 7.16 26.16 13.67
CA ILE A 63 5.88 26.75 13.28
C ILE A 63 4.96 25.69 12.67
N LYS A 64 3.65 25.90 12.77
CA LYS A 64 2.62 25.06 12.16
C LYS A 64 1.71 25.96 11.30
N PRO A 65 2.02 26.14 10.01
CA PRO A 65 1.21 26.99 9.14
C PRO A 65 -0.23 26.50 8.95
N GLY A 66 -0.48 25.21 9.14
CA GLY A 66 -1.79 24.57 8.98
C GLY A 66 -1.68 23.19 8.37
N THR A 67 -2.47 22.93 7.33
CA THR A 67 -2.48 21.67 6.58
C THR A 67 -1.21 21.50 5.75
N VAL A 68 -1.07 20.36 5.06
CA VAL A 68 0.03 20.14 4.11
C VAL A 68 0.04 21.20 3.01
N SER A 69 -1.14 21.56 2.49
CA SER A 69 -1.28 22.63 1.49
C SER A 69 -0.81 23.96 2.03
N ASP A 70 -1.22 24.33 3.25
CA ASP A 70 -0.79 25.56 3.90
C ASP A 70 0.74 25.59 4.11
N CYS A 71 1.34 24.47 4.46
CA CYS A 71 2.79 24.34 4.60
C CYS A 71 3.52 24.55 3.26
N ARG A 72 3.01 23.95 2.17
CA ARG A 72 3.58 24.16 0.82
C ARG A 72 3.47 25.60 0.38
N ASP A 73 2.31 26.22 0.59
CA ASP A 73 2.09 27.63 0.25
C ASP A 73 2.98 28.55 1.09
N PHE A 74 3.16 28.23 2.37
CA PHE A 74 4.08 28.96 3.24
C PHE A 74 5.52 28.86 2.71
N MET A 75 6.02 27.65 2.44
CA MET A 75 7.37 27.47 1.89
C MET A 75 7.55 28.22 0.57
N LYS A 76 6.58 28.13 -0.35
CA LYS A 76 6.61 28.83 -1.64
C LYS A 76 6.62 30.35 -1.46
N ARG A 77 5.81 30.88 -0.56
CA ARG A 77 5.73 32.36 -0.28
C ARG A 77 7.04 32.91 0.22
N TYR A 78 7.78 32.17 1.02
CA TYR A 78 9.02 32.62 1.64
C TYR A 78 10.29 32.12 0.93
N SER A 79 10.16 31.37 -0.18
CA SER A 79 11.31 30.82 -0.92
C SER A 79 12.25 31.90 -1.50
N GLU A 80 11.70 33.09 -1.80
CA GLU A 80 12.45 34.21 -2.40
C GLU A 80 12.74 35.35 -1.41
N VAL A 81 12.46 35.14 -0.12
CA VAL A 81 12.72 36.19 0.91
C VAL A 81 14.14 36.04 1.41
N ASP A 82 14.95 37.10 1.15
CA ASP A 82 16.34 37.13 1.60
C ASP A 82 16.48 36.95 3.12
N ASN A 83 17.43 36.12 3.52
CA ASN A 83 17.74 35.78 4.92
C ASN A 83 16.60 35.19 5.73
N PHE A 84 15.56 34.65 5.05
CA PHE A 84 14.45 33.95 5.70
C PHE A 84 14.26 32.59 5.07
N LYS A 85 15.08 31.62 5.47
CA LYS A 85 14.98 30.24 4.98
C LYS A 85 14.00 29.45 5.84
N VAL A 86 13.05 28.81 5.19
CA VAL A 86 12.13 27.85 5.83
C VAL A 86 12.75 26.45 5.75
N TYR A 87 12.82 25.76 6.89
CA TYR A 87 13.34 24.41 7.01
C TYR A 87 12.20 23.43 7.31
N GLY A 88 12.32 22.22 6.84
CA GLY A 88 11.38 21.14 7.10
C GLY A 88 11.52 19.99 6.11
N ASN A 89 10.85 18.89 6.39
CA ASN A 89 10.81 17.76 5.48
C ASN A 89 9.56 17.86 4.61
N GLU A 90 9.72 18.06 3.31
CA GLU A 90 8.62 18.12 2.35
C GLU A 90 7.94 16.75 2.13
N ARG A 91 8.57 15.67 2.55
CA ARG A 91 7.97 14.35 2.57
C ARG A 91 7.15 14.17 3.85
N TYR A 92 6.03 14.85 3.94
CA TYR A 92 5.18 14.94 5.13
C TYR A 92 4.69 13.58 5.68
N ILE A 93 4.64 12.52 4.86
CA ILE A 93 4.34 11.17 5.33
C ILE A 93 5.35 10.72 6.40
N TYR A 94 6.64 10.97 6.20
CA TYR A 94 7.66 10.57 7.17
C TYR A 94 7.58 11.38 8.47
N GLN A 95 7.26 12.68 8.36
CA GLN A 95 7.05 13.50 9.56
C GLN A 95 5.82 13.00 10.34
N TYR A 96 4.71 12.72 9.62
CA TYR A 96 3.51 12.14 10.22
C TYR A 96 3.83 10.84 10.96
N ILE A 97 4.55 9.91 10.31
CA ILE A 97 4.95 8.64 10.91
C ILE A 97 5.81 8.87 12.15
N SER A 98 6.81 9.75 12.07
CA SER A 98 7.68 10.07 13.20
C SER A 98 6.92 10.65 14.39
N ASP A 99 5.93 11.51 14.13
CA ASP A 99 5.16 12.18 15.19
C ASP A 99 4.08 11.27 15.82
N LYS A 100 3.45 10.40 15.02
CA LYS A 100 2.33 9.56 15.45
C LYS A 100 2.74 8.17 15.90
N TYR A 101 3.89 7.71 15.43
CA TYR A 101 4.46 6.40 15.68
C TYR A 101 5.94 6.55 16.05
N PRO A 102 6.26 7.13 17.24
CA PRO A 102 7.64 7.30 17.68
C PRO A 102 8.36 5.94 17.75
N GLN A 103 9.60 5.91 17.25
CA GLN A 103 10.34 4.67 17.08
C GLN A 103 10.50 3.86 18.38
N ASP A 104 10.63 4.55 19.51
CA ASP A 104 10.79 3.92 20.84
C ASP A 104 9.49 3.31 21.38
N GLU A 105 8.34 3.67 20.81
CA GLU A 105 7.02 3.23 21.25
C GLU A 105 6.38 2.20 20.31
N ILE A 106 6.92 2.01 19.10
CA ILE A 106 6.40 1.05 18.12
C ILE A 106 6.76 -0.37 18.57
N LYS A 107 5.74 -1.18 18.81
CA LYS A 107 5.88 -2.62 18.99
C LYS A 107 5.20 -3.35 17.85
N PHE A 108 5.99 -3.85 16.94
CA PHE A 108 5.56 -4.65 15.82
C PHE A 108 5.11 -6.04 16.27
N ASP A 109 3.92 -6.45 15.83
CA ASP A 109 3.47 -7.85 15.92
C ASP A 109 3.27 -8.42 14.51
N PRO A 110 4.26 -9.13 13.95
CA PRO A 110 4.18 -9.71 12.62
C PRO A 110 3.01 -10.68 12.44
N SER A 111 2.55 -11.33 13.52
CA SER A 111 1.43 -12.28 13.47
C SER A 111 0.08 -11.61 13.15
N LYS A 112 -0.02 -10.30 13.34
CA LYS A 112 -1.21 -9.51 13.01
C LYS A 112 -1.22 -9.04 11.57
N ILE A 113 -0.04 -8.88 10.97
CA ILE A 113 0.08 -8.39 9.59
C ILE A 113 -0.47 -9.45 8.64
N ARG A 114 -1.49 -9.10 7.87
CA ARG A 114 -2.03 -9.97 6.85
C ARG A 114 -1.17 -9.89 5.59
N LEU A 115 -0.27 -10.86 5.45
CA LEU A 115 0.57 -11.04 4.28
C LEU A 115 0.01 -12.21 3.46
N VAL A 116 -0.25 -11.97 2.18
CA VAL A 116 -0.70 -12.99 1.25
C VAL A 116 0.20 -13.09 0.03
N THR A 117 0.40 -14.30 -0.45
CA THR A 117 0.99 -14.56 -1.77
C THR A 117 -0.14 -14.71 -2.78
N VAL A 118 -0.02 -14.05 -3.93
CA VAL A 118 -0.96 -14.17 -5.04
C VAL A 118 -0.27 -14.75 -6.26
N ASP A 119 -1.01 -15.56 -7.01
CA ASP A 119 -0.59 -16.11 -8.29
C ASP A 119 -1.82 -16.36 -9.17
N ILE A 120 -1.70 -16.14 -10.49
CA ILE A 120 -2.80 -16.34 -11.44
C ILE A 120 -2.39 -17.23 -12.59
N GLU A 121 -3.38 -17.97 -13.12
CA GLU A 121 -3.26 -18.67 -14.39
C GLU A 121 -4.30 -18.11 -15.37
N THR A 122 -3.87 -17.85 -16.59
CA THR A 122 -4.71 -17.26 -17.63
C THR A 122 -4.81 -18.18 -18.83
N ARG A 123 -5.87 -18.02 -19.61
CA ARG A 123 -5.95 -18.63 -20.93
C ARG A 123 -4.82 -18.05 -21.82
N SER A 124 -4.21 -18.88 -22.65
CA SER A 124 -3.07 -18.50 -23.50
C SER A 124 -3.19 -19.01 -24.94
N GLU A 125 -4.41 -19.03 -25.46
CA GLU A 125 -4.67 -19.56 -26.82
C GLU A 125 -3.99 -18.73 -27.93
N ASN A 126 -3.78 -17.43 -27.67
CA ASN A 126 -3.19 -16.50 -28.63
C ASN A 126 -1.76 -16.06 -28.25
N GLY A 127 -1.01 -16.89 -27.54
CA GLY A 127 0.31 -16.57 -27.02
C GLY A 127 0.31 -16.06 -25.58
N PHE A 128 1.41 -15.45 -25.14
CA PHE A 128 1.52 -14.95 -23.77
C PHE A 128 0.52 -13.80 -23.54
N PRO A 129 -0.26 -13.84 -22.42
CA PRO A 129 -1.27 -12.84 -22.14
C PRO A 129 -0.70 -11.44 -22.02
N ASP A 130 -1.34 -10.49 -22.69
CA ASP A 130 -0.96 -9.08 -22.63
C ASP A 130 -1.70 -8.37 -21.47
N VAL A 131 -0.91 -7.83 -20.55
CA VAL A 131 -1.41 -7.06 -19.41
C VAL A 131 -2.15 -5.77 -19.84
N GLU A 132 -1.74 -5.14 -20.97
CA GLU A 132 -2.36 -3.89 -21.43
C GLU A 132 -3.80 -4.12 -21.90
N THR A 133 -4.05 -5.20 -22.57
CA THR A 133 -5.39 -5.55 -23.07
C THR A 133 -6.18 -6.39 -22.09
N ALA A 134 -5.51 -7.29 -21.36
CA ALA A 134 -6.10 -8.31 -20.50
C ALA A 134 -7.33 -8.95 -21.17
N ASP A 135 -7.19 -9.36 -22.42
CA ASP A 135 -8.29 -9.88 -23.24
C ASP A 135 -8.58 -11.36 -22.99
N GLN A 136 -7.61 -12.09 -22.44
CA GLN A 136 -7.74 -13.49 -22.11
C GLN A 136 -8.28 -13.69 -20.69
N GLU A 137 -9.04 -14.77 -20.51
CA GLU A 137 -9.68 -15.06 -19.24
C GLU A 137 -8.69 -15.50 -18.16
N ILE A 138 -8.96 -15.13 -16.92
CA ILE A 138 -8.32 -15.73 -15.75
C ILE A 138 -8.98 -17.10 -15.52
N LEU A 139 -8.17 -18.14 -15.50
CA LEU A 139 -8.61 -19.52 -15.23
C LEU A 139 -8.49 -19.87 -13.76
N LEU A 140 -7.43 -19.41 -13.09
CA LEU A 140 -7.18 -19.62 -11.66
C LEU A 140 -6.71 -18.34 -11.02
N ILE A 141 -7.15 -18.08 -9.79
CA ILE A 141 -6.54 -17.15 -8.85
C ILE A 141 -6.23 -17.94 -7.58
N THR A 142 -5.00 -17.92 -7.14
CA THR A 142 -4.56 -18.59 -5.91
C THR A 142 -4.04 -17.59 -4.91
N ILE A 143 -4.52 -17.67 -3.69
CA ILE A 143 -4.03 -16.89 -2.54
C ILE A 143 -3.52 -17.87 -1.48
N GLN A 144 -2.33 -17.60 -0.96
CA GLN A 144 -1.84 -18.24 0.25
C GLN A 144 -1.70 -17.21 1.37
N ASP A 145 -2.36 -17.45 2.49
CA ASP A 145 -2.17 -16.68 3.71
C ASP A 145 -0.87 -17.12 4.40
N TYR A 146 0.00 -16.14 4.68
CA TYR A 146 1.31 -16.43 5.28
C TYR A 146 1.21 -16.94 6.73
N ASN A 147 0.24 -16.46 7.50
CA ASN A 147 0.10 -16.82 8.91
C ASN A 147 -0.52 -18.20 9.08
N THR A 148 -1.64 -18.45 8.41
CA THR A 148 -2.38 -19.73 8.53
C THR A 148 -1.82 -20.83 7.63
N LYS A 149 -1.07 -20.48 6.58
CA LYS A 149 -0.59 -21.38 5.51
C LYS A 149 -1.71 -21.98 4.68
N GLU A 150 -2.93 -21.49 4.83
CA GLU A 150 -4.07 -21.89 4.01
C GLU A 150 -3.91 -21.36 2.59
N ILE A 151 -4.26 -22.18 1.63
CA ILE A 151 -4.25 -21.87 0.20
C ILE A 151 -5.68 -21.92 -0.29
N THR A 152 -6.17 -20.82 -0.84
CA THR A 152 -7.49 -20.76 -1.49
C THR A 152 -7.30 -20.50 -2.97
N THR A 153 -7.88 -21.35 -3.80
CA THR A 153 -7.87 -21.21 -5.27
C THR A 153 -9.29 -21.07 -5.79
N TRP A 154 -9.56 -20.00 -6.49
CA TRP A 154 -10.75 -19.82 -7.32
C TRP A 154 -10.43 -20.29 -8.73
N GLY A 155 -11.18 -21.25 -9.26
CA GLY A 155 -10.80 -21.84 -10.53
C GLY A 155 -11.96 -22.22 -11.43
N GLN A 156 -11.71 -22.21 -12.74
CA GLN A 156 -12.62 -22.74 -13.74
C GLN A 156 -12.31 -24.22 -13.97
N GLY A 157 -13.36 -25.03 -13.98
CA GLY A 157 -13.23 -26.47 -14.18
C GLY A 157 -12.97 -27.27 -12.90
N PRO A 158 -13.13 -28.61 -12.98
CA PRO A 158 -13.05 -29.48 -11.83
C PRO A 158 -11.60 -29.73 -11.39
N PHE A 159 -11.37 -29.66 -10.09
CA PHE A 159 -10.10 -30.04 -9.49
C PHE A 159 -10.33 -30.81 -8.18
N LYS A 160 -9.57 -31.86 -7.94
CA LYS A 160 -9.64 -32.64 -6.70
C LYS A 160 -8.48 -32.27 -5.79
N VAL A 161 -8.79 -31.58 -4.69
CA VAL A 161 -7.82 -31.27 -3.65
C VAL A 161 -7.30 -32.53 -2.96
N LYS A 162 -6.00 -32.56 -2.65
CA LYS A 162 -5.33 -33.69 -1.98
C LYS A 162 -4.68 -33.30 -0.64
N GLN A 163 -4.71 -32.02 -0.27
CA GLN A 163 -4.07 -31.46 0.92
C GLN A 163 -5.11 -30.78 1.81
N ASP A 164 -4.97 -30.91 3.12
CA ASP A 164 -5.98 -30.44 4.08
C ASP A 164 -6.02 -28.90 4.21
N ASN A 165 -4.91 -28.20 3.90
CA ASN A 165 -4.83 -26.74 3.95
C ASN A 165 -5.09 -26.06 2.60
N VAL A 166 -5.60 -26.80 1.62
CA VAL A 166 -5.93 -26.28 0.29
C VAL A 166 -7.43 -26.31 0.07
N TYR A 167 -7.98 -25.18 -0.30
CA TYR A 167 -9.40 -25.00 -0.63
C TYR A 167 -9.53 -24.64 -2.09
N TYR A 168 -10.31 -25.38 -2.84
CA TYR A 168 -10.61 -25.12 -4.24
C TYR A 168 -12.08 -24.78 -4.40
N ILE A 169 -12.37 -23.60 -4.95
CA ILE A 169 -13.72 -23.12 -5.21
C ILE A 169 -13.93 -23.11 -6.72
N GLN A 170 -14.79 -24.01 -7.19
CA GLN A 170 -15.03 -24.20 -8.60
C GLN A 170 -16.09 -23.26 -9.16
N PHE A 171 -15.84 -22.72 -10.34
CA PHE A 171 -16.75 -21.88 -11.10
C PHE A 171 -16.91 -22.38 -12.54
N ASN A 172 -18.04 -22.07 -13.16
CA ASN A 172 -18.32 -22.42 -14.55
C ASN A 172 -17.93 -21.31 -15.53
N ASN A 173 -17.66 -20.11 -15.04
CA ASN A 173 -17.26 -18.97 -15.84
C ASN A 173 -16.41 -17.98 -15.01
N GLU A 174 -15.67 -17.14 -15.72
CA GLU A 174 -14.77 -16.16 -15.12
C GLU A 174 -15.50 -15.09 -14.30
N ARG A 175 -16.66 -14.63 -14.74
CA ARG A 175 -17.41 -13.56 -14.03
C ARG A 175 -17.73 -13.96 -12.60
N ASP A 176 -18.21 -15.17 -12.40
CA ASP A 176 -18.56 -15.69 -11.07
C ASP A 176 -17.29 -15.94 -10.23
N LEU A 177 -16.22 -16.43 -10.86
CA LEU A 177 -14.90 -16.57 -10.23
C LEU A 177 -14.40 -15.21 -9.71
N LEU A 178 -14.39 -14.20 -10.57
CA LEU A 178 -13.92 -12.86 -10.21
C LEU A 178 -14.80 -12.19 -9.15
N ASN A 179 -16.13 -12.36 -9.19
CA ASN A 179 -17.02 -11.85 -8.15
C ASN A 179 -16.69 -12.49 -6.78
N SER A 180 -16.59 -13.81 -6.73
CA SER A 180 -16.26 -14.51 -5.49
C SER A 180 -14.87 -14.15 -4.95
N PHE A 181 -13.87 -14.02 -5.84
CA PHE A 181 -12.54 -13.53 -5.46
C PHE A 181 -12.61 -12.10 -4.87
N MET A 182 -13.33 -11.18 -5.53
CA MET A 182 -13.48 -9.80 -5.07
C MET A 182 -14.22 -9.72 -3.74
N ASP A 183 -15.24 -10.55 -3.50
CA ASP A 183 -15.93 -10.63 -2.22
C ASP A 183 -14.97 -11.06 -1.10
N TRP A 184 -14.18 -12.09 -1.36
CA TRP A 184 -13.14 -12.54 -0.42
C TRP A 184 -12.11 -11.45 -0.17
N TRP A 185 -11.60 -10.80 -1.23
CA TRP A 185 -10.60 -9.76 -1.14
C TRP A 185 -11.07 -8.57 -0.30
N MET A 186 -12.30 -8.12 -0.51
CA MET A 186 -12.89 -7.01 0.25
C MET A 186 -13.08 -7.33 1.74
N GLN A 187 -13.45 -8.57 2.05
CA GLN A 187 -13.62 -9.05 3.44
C GLN A 187 -12.27 -9.29 4.12
N ASN A 188 -11.27 -9.65 3.36
CA ASN A 188 -9.97 -10.10 3.82
C ASN A 188 -8.82 -9.20 3.33
N THR A 189 -9.06 -7.93 3.08
CA THR A 189 -8.07 -7.02 2.49
C THR A 189 -6.68 -7.17 3.12
N PRO A 190 -5.65 -7.60 2.36
CA PRO A 190 -4.31 -7.81 2.88
C PRO A 190 -3.63 -6.48 3.24
N ASP A 191 -2.66 -6.53 4.15
CA ASP A 191 -1.72 -5.44 4.39
C ASP A 191 -0.58 -5.47 3.38
N VAL A 192 -0.13 -6.69 3.06
CA VAL A 192 0.97 -6.94 2.15
C VAL A 192 0.58 -8.03 1.16
N VAL A 193 0.83 -7.78 -0.11
CA VAL A 193 0.71 -8.76 -1.19
C VAL A 193 2.10 -9.05 -1.74
N THR A 194 2.42 -10.32 -1.87
CA THR A 194 3.69 -10.78 -2.46
C THR A 194 3.44 -11.87 -3.50
N GLY A 195 4.47 -12.22 -4.24
CA GLY A 195 4.49 -13.25 -5.27
C GLY A 195 5.65 -13.02 -6.23
N TRP A 196 5.79 -13.85 -7.23
CA TRP A 196 6.85 -13.75 -8.22
C TRP A 196 6.40 -12.91 -9.40
N ASN A 197 7.06 -11.77 -9.67
CA ASN A 197 6.75 -10.86 -10.77
C ASN A 197 5.34 -10.24 -10.72
N ILE A 198 4.75 -10.17 -9.55
CA ILE A 198 3.34 -9.74 -9.36
C ILE A 198 3.09 -8.31 -9.80
N GLN A 199 4.09 -7.44 -9.69
CA GLN A 199 3.95 -6.03 -10.04
C GLN A 199 3.86 -5.80 -11.55
N LEU A 200 4.41 -6.71 -12.35
CA LEU A 200 4.42 -6.62 -13.81
C LEU A 200 3.37 -7.52 -14.47
N PHE A 201 2.83 -8.51 -13.76
CA PHE A 201 1.89 -9.44 -14.34
C PHE A 201 0.60 -9.61 -13.50
N ASP A 202 0.66 -10.30 -12.37
CA ASP A 202 -0.55 -10.73 -11.65
C ASP A 202 -1.44 -9.56 -11.23
N ILE A 203 -0.89 -8.58 -10.52
CA ILE A 203 -1.67 -7.43 -10.01
C ILE A 203 -2.23 -6.57 -11.14
N PRO A 204 -1.44 -6.16 -12.15
CA PRO A 204 -1.96 -5.44 -13.30
C PRO A 204 -3.03 -6.23 -14.06
N PHE A 205 -2.82 -7.52 -14.27
CA PHE A 205 -3.77 -8.37 -14.99
C PHE A 205 -5.08 -8.53 -14.23
N ILE A 206 -5.04 -8.83 -12.92
CA ILE A 206 -6.24 -8.89 -12.06
C ILE A 206 -6.99 -7.55 -12.11
N ALA A 207 -6.30 -6.44 -11.87
CA ALA A 207 -6.93 -5.13 -11.83
C ALA A 207 -7.63 -4.80 -13.14
N LYS A 208 -6.94 -5.02 -14.28
CA LYS A 208 -7.48 -4.78 -15.61
C LYS A 208 -8.61 -5.74 -15.96
N ARG A 209 -8.49 -7.01 -15.57
CA ARG A 209 -9.49 -8.02 -15.87
C ARG A 209 -10.77 -7.82 -15.06
N VAL A 210 -10.64 -7.47 -13.77
CA VAL A 210 -11.79 -7.10 -12.93
C VAL A 210 -12.49 -5.86 -13.50
N ASP A 211 -11.75 -4.82 -13.93
CA ASP A 211 -12.31 -3.66 -14.58
C ASP A 211 -13.11 -4.03 -15.84
N ARG A 212 -12.52 -4.85 -16.70
CA ARG A 212 -13.13 -5.27 -17.97
C ARG A 212 -14.38 -6.13 -17.80
N VAL A 213 -14.39 -7.07 -16.86
CA VAL A 213 -15.45 -8.06 -16.68
C VAL A 213 -16.54 -7.58 -15.73
N LEU A 214 -16.15 -6.91 -14.64
CA LEU A 214 -17.02 -6.50 -13.53
C LEU A 214 -17.24 -4.99 -13.46
N GLY A 215 -16.39 -4.20 -14.12
CA GLY A 215 -16.46 -2.75 -14.22
C GLY A 215 -15.57 -2.01 -13.20
N GLU A 216 -15.26 -0.76 -13.54
CA GLU A 216 -14.34 0.11 -12.81
C GLU A 216 -14.69 0.26 -11.31
N LYS A 217 -15.97 0.35 -11.00
CA LYS A 217 -16.43 0.50 -9.60
C LYS A 217 -15.95 -0.65 -8.71
N LEU A 218 -16.00 -1.87 -9.24
CA LEU A 218 -15.55 -3.05 -8.49
C LEU A 218 -14.02 -3.16 -8.51
N ALA A 219 -13.36 -2.85 -9.62
CA ALA A 219 -11.90 -2.83 -9.70
C ALA A 219 -11.27 -1.87 -8.69
N LYS A 220 -11.88 -0.71 -8.45
CA LYS A 220 -11.45 0.21 -7.38
C LYS A 220 -11.52 -0.38 -5.97
N ARG A 221 -12.35 -1.42 -5.76
CA ARG A 221 -12.47 -2.11 -4.48
C ARG A 221 -11.30 -3.07 -4.17
N LEU A 222 -10.36 -3.25 -5.12
CA LEU A 222 -9.06 -3.84 -4.80
C LEU A 222 -8.32 -3.01 -3.75
N SER A 223 -8.52 -1.71 -3.72
CA SER A 223 -8.03 -0.83 -2.67
C SER A 223 -9.06 -0.64 -1.56
N PRO A 224 -8.67 -0.74 -0.27
CA PRO A 224 -9.54 -0.44 0.86
C PRO A 224 -9.98 1.03 0.90
N TRP A 225 -9.29 1.88 0.15
CA TRP A 225 -9.58 3.31 0.01
C TRP A 225 -10.32 3.66 -1.29
N GLY A 226 -10.49 2.68 -2.20
CA GLY A 226 -10.98 2.93 -3.56
C GLY A 226 -9.95 3.62 -4.46
N LEU A 227 -8.67 3.50 -4.12
CA LEU A 227 -7.55 4.17 -4.78
C LEU A 227 -6.72 3.14 -5.54
N VAL A 228 -7.07 2.94 -6.79
CA VAL A 228 -6.30 2.13 -7.74
C VAL A 228 -5.84 3.04 -8.85
N SER A 229 -4.55 3.17 -9.03
CA SER A 229 -3.97 4.01 -10.07
C SER A 229 -2.93 3.25 -10.89
N GLN A 230 -2.95 3.50 -12.19
CA GLN A 230 -1.99 2.96 -13.13
C GLN A 230 -0.81 3.92 -13.27
N LYS A 231 0.40 3.39 -13.25
CA LYS A 231 1.65 4.13 -13.49
C LYS A 231 2.40 3.49 -14.64
N GLU A 232 2.91 4.31 -15.54
CA GLU A 232 3.77 3.87 -16.63
C GLU A 232 5.22 4.11 -16.25
N VAL A 233 6.05 3.10 -16.42
CA VAL A 233 7.50 3.17 -16.18
C VAL A 233 8.23 2.55 -17.36
N TYR A 234 9.32 3.16 -17.79
CA TYR A 234 10.17 2.61 -18.83
C TYR A 234 11.35 1.85 -18.22
N ILE A 235 11.38 0.52 -18.39
CA ILE A 235 12.46 -0.34 -17.92
C ILE A 235 13.22 -0.87 -19.14
N LYS A 236 14.52 -0.54 -19.26
CA LYS A 236 15.37 -0.93 -20.40
C LYS A 236 14.72 -0.59 -21.75
N GLY A 237 14.10 0.59 -21.86
CA GLY A 237 13.45 1.07 -23.08
C GLY A 237 12.09 0.44 -23.40
N ARG A 238 11.58 -0.45 -22.56
CA ARG A 238 10.24 -1.04 -22.69
C ARG A 238 9.27 -0.39 -21.74
N ARG A 239 8.09 0.00 -22.23
CA ARG A 239 6.98 0.48 -21.43
C ARG A 239 6.47 -0.66 -20.54
N GLN A 240 6.29 -0.38 -19.26
CA GLN A 240 5.74 -1.30 -18.28
C GLN A 240 4.62 -0.60 -17.52
N ILE A 241 3.59 -1.34 -17.19
CA ILE A 241 2.42 -0.84 -16.47
C ILE A 241 2.44 -1.41 -15.06
N PHE A 242 2.42 -0.53 -14.07
CA PHE A 242 2.29 -0.86 -12.66
C PHE A 242 0.94 -0.37 -12.15
N TYR A 243 0.34 -1.14 -11.28
CA TYR A 243 -0.83 -0.71 -10.54
C TYR A 243 -0.46 -0.43 -9.08
N ASP A 244 -0.75 0.80 -8.63
CA ASP A 244 -0.65 1.18 -7.23
C ASP A 244 -2.02 0.97 -6.57
N ILE A 245 -2.09 0.03 -5.65
CA ILE A 245 -3.31 -0.27 -4.90
C ILE A 245 -3.19 0.42 -3.54
N GLY A 246 -3.80 1.58 -3.43
CA GLY A 246 -3.71 2.39 -2.22
C GLY A 246 -4.11 1.64 -0.97
N GLY A 247 -3.26 1.70 0.06
CA GLY A 247 -3.43 1.02 1.33
C GLY A 247 -2.87 -0.40 1.40
N ILE A 248 -2.35 -0.95 0.31
CA ILE A 248 -1.75 -2.29 0.27
C ILE A 248 -0.29 -2.17 -0.20
N THR A 249 0.61 -2.76 0.56
CA THR A 249 2.02 -2.83 0.19
C THR A 249 2.25 -4.01 -0.75
N GLN A 250 2.85 -3.76 -1.91
CA GLN A 250 3.22 -4.80 -2.88
C GLN A 250 4.72 -5.09 -2.74
N LEU A 251 5.06 -6.32 -2.38
CA LEU A 251 6.43 -6.80 -2.28
C LEU A 251 6.66 -7.87 -3.34
N ASP A 252 7.27 -7.48 -4.47
CA ASP A 252 7.61 -8.43 -5.53
C ASP A 252 8.82 -9.27 -5.14
N TYR A 253 8.62 -10.59 -5.07
CA TYR A 253 9.70 -11.52 -4.70
C TYR A 253 10.83 -11.53 -5.74
N LEU A 254 10.52 -11.28 -7.02
CA LEU A 254 11.52 -11.19 -8.07
C LEU A 254 12.50 -10.02 -7.84
N ASP A 255 11.99 -8.88 -7.36
CA ASP A 255 12.84 -7.72 -7.05
C ASP A 255 13.71 -7.96 -5.83
N LEU A 256 13.16 -8.62 -4.81
CA LEU A 256 13.94 -9.05 -3.64
C LEU A 256 15.03 -10.04 -4.05
N TYR A 257 14.69 -11.03 -4.85
CA TYR A 257 15.64 -12.02 -5.36
C TYR A 257 16.80 -11.35 -6.12
N LYS A 258 16.52 -10.47 -7.07
CA LYS A 258 17.55 -9.73 -7.84
C LYS A 258 18.44 -8.84 -6.98
N LYS A 259 17.93 -8.36 -5.83
CA LYS A 259 18.68 -7.47 -4.95
C LYS A 259 19.65 -8.22 -4.04
N PHE A 260 19.36 -9.47 -3.70
CA PHE A 260 20.12 -10.26 -2.71
C PHE A 260 20.86 -11.46 -3.31
N THR A 261 20.78 -11.68 -4.62
CA THR A 261 21.56 -12.66 -5.39
C THR A 261 22.49 -11.97 -6.37
#